data_5b8810ed820223bfc2a37afff1ddfb35
#
_entry.id   5b8810ed820223bfc2a37afff1ddfb35
#
_cell.length_a   1.000
_cell.length_b   1.000
_cell.length_c   1.000
_cell.angle_alpha   90.00
_cell.angle_beta   90.00
_cell.angle_gamma   90.00
#
_symmetry.space_group_name_H-M   'P 1'
#
loop_
_entity.id
_entity.type
_entity.pdbx_description
1 polymer ?
#
loop_
_entity_poly.entity_id
_entity_poly.type
_entity_poly.pdbx_seq_one_letter_code
_entity_poly.pdbx_strand_id
1 'polypeptide(L)'
;MSENQPHFYRGRFSVAPMLDWTTRHCRYFHRQFSKHALLYTEMVTAPAIIHAKYDHLDFDLQENPVALQLGGSDPAQLKHCAKLAEERGYHEINLNVGCPSDRVQNGMFGACLMAKADLVAECIAEMQSVVNIPVTVKTRIGIDDLDSYEFLCDFIEKVHHAGCQEFIVHARKAWLSGLSPKENREIPPLDYDRVYQLKKDFPQLTIAINGGIKTIEEMKHHLQFVDGVMVGREAYQNPSLLGYVDQMLFDANADIVTPRQAVEAMFPYIEKQLSQGVYLNHIVRHMLGAFQNCKGARQWRRYLSENAFKQGAGIEVVETALSFVETN
;
A
#
# COMPACT_ATOMS: atom_id res chain seq x y z
N MET A 1 -31.94 7.29 -6.93
CA MET A 1 -31.35 6.41 -5.88
C MET A 1 -31.13 5.06 -6.52
N SER A 2 -29.96 4.72 -6.94
CA SER A 2 -29.64 3.44 -7.60
C SER A 2 -29.23 2.43 -6.52
N GLU A 3 -30.22 1.71 -6.04
CA GLU A 3 -30.05 0.47 -5.28
C GLU A 3 -29.61 -0.63 -6.26
N ASN A 4 -28.33 -0.93 -6.32
CA ASN A 4 -27.72 -2.20 -6.81
C ASN A 4 -26.28 -2.02 -7.31
N GLN A 5 -25.44 -1.24 -6.65
CA GLN A 5 -24.01 -1.49 -6.82
C GLN A 5 -23.61 -2.58 -5.81
N PRO A 6 -22.94 -3.65 -6.27
CA PRO A 6 -22.41 -4.65 -5.34
C PRO A 6 -21.46 -3.93 -4.38
N HIS A 7 -21.72 -4.05 -3.08
CA HIS A 7 -20.79 -3.59 -2.04
C HIS A 7 -19.54 -4.47 -2.11
N PHE A 8 -18.59 -4.08 -2.93
CA PHE A 8 -17.28 -4.72 -2.92
C PHE A 8 -16.53 -4.32 -1.64
N TYR A 9 -15.82 -5.28 -1.08
CA TYR A 9 -14.83 -5.02 -0.04
C TYR A 9 -13.85 -3.92 -0.52
N ARG A 10 -13.65 -2.88 0.27
CA ARG A 10 -12.80 -1.73 -0.11
C ARG A 10 -11.37 -2.16 -0.43
N GLY A 11 -10.82 -3.13 0.32
CA GLY A 11 -9.50 -3.72 0.08
C GLY A 11 -9.47 -4.81 -1.01
N ARG A 12 -10.52 -4.97 -1.83
CA ARG A 12 -10.52 -5.94 -2.95
C ARG A 12 -9.31 -5.78 -3.84
N PHE A 13 -8.89 -4.55 -4.08
CA PHE A 13 -7.57 -4.25 -4.63
C PHE A 13 -6.92 -3.13 -3.82
N SER A 14 -5.64 -3.32 -3.47
CA SER A 14 -4.86 -2.31 -2.76
C SER A 14 -3.41 -2.23 -3.24
N VAL A 15 -2.80 -1.04 -3.07
CA VAL A 15 -1.37 -0.82 -3.31
C VAL A 15 -0.63 -0.90 -1.99
N ALA A 16 0.34 -1.80 -1.90
CA ALA A 16 1.09 -2.08 -0.68
C ALA A 16 1.87 -0.85 -0.15
N PRO A 17 1.99 -0.70 1.17
CA PRO A 17 2.87 0.28 1.78
C PRO A 17 4.33 -0.01 1.41
N MET A 18 5.03 0.97 0.87
CA MET A 18 6.42 0.86 0.43
C MET A 18 7.19 2.13 0.78
N LEU A 19 8.20 1.99 1.64
CA LEU A 19 9.05 3.09 2.09
C LEU A 19 9.75 3.77 0.89
N ASP A 20 9.81 5.08 0.89
CA ASP A 20 10.32 5.97 -0.18
C ASP A 20 9.52 5.91 -1.50
N TRP A 21 8.55 5.01 -1.63
CA TRP A 21 7.77 4.82 -2.85
C TRP A 21 6.34 5.31 -2.73
N THR A 22 5.58 4.86 -1.72
CA THR A 22 4.17 5.25 -1.59
C THR A 22 3.98 6.56 -0.81
N THR A 23 4.79 7.56 -1.19
CA THR A 23 4.65 8.94 -0.72
C THR A 23 3.32 9.56 -1.17
N ARG A 24 2.93 10.71 -0.62
CA ARG A 24 1.73 11.44 -1.05
C ARG A 24 1.70 11.68 -2.57
N HIS A 25 2.84 12.01 -3.19
CA HIS A 25 2.91 12.26 -4.62
C HIS A 25 2.67 11.00 -5.45
N CYS A 26 3.17 9.85 -4.99
CA CYS A 26 2.91 8.55 -5.62
C CYS A 26 1.44 8.17 -5.50
N ARG A 27 0.84 8.30 -4.30
CA ARG A 27 -0.58 7.97 -4.09
C ARG A 27 -1.49 8.87 -4.91
N TYR A 28 -1.19 10.16 -4.97
CA TYR A 28 -1.93 11.08 -5.84
C TYR A 28 -1.86 10.64 -7.30
N PHE A 29 -0.68 10.24 -7.80
CA PHE A 29 -0.51 9.72 -9.17
C PHE A 29 -1.25 8.39 -9.38
N HIS A 30 -1.15 7.45 -8.46
CA HIS A 30 -1.89 6.17 -8.54
C HIS A 30 -3.41 6.39 -8.57
N ARG A 31 -3.91 7.39 -7.85
CA ARG A 31 -5.33 7.77 -7.86
C ARG A 31 -5.81 8.29 -9.21
N GLN A 32 -4.93 8.80 -10.04
CA GLN A 32 -5.31 9.19 -11.40
C GLN A 32 -5.66 7.98 -12.29
N PHE A 33 -5.17 6.79 -11.94
CA PHE A 33 -5.49 5.55 -12.67
C PHE A 33 -6.76 4.85 -12.16
N SER A 34 -6.96 4.82 -10.86
CA SER A 34 -8.05 4.05 -10.24
C SER A 34 -8.73 4.84 -9.13
N LYS A 35 -10.07 4.89 -9.18
CA LYS A 35 -10.90 5.54 -8.15
C LYS A 35 -11.14 4.63 -6.94
N HIS A 36 -11.09 3.31 -7.16
CA HIS A 36 -11.47 2.31 -6.15
C HIS A 36 -10.29 1.66 -5.42
N ALA A 37 -9.09 1.67 -6.01
CA ALA A 37 -7.91 1.11 -5.36
C ALA A 37 -7.70 1.72 -3.96
N LEU A 38 -7.55 0.89 -2.92
CA LEU A 38 -7.15 1.35 -1.59
C LEU A 38 -5.63 1.61 -1.61
N LEU A 39 -5.24 2.85 -1.37
CA LEU A 39 -3.85 3.26 -1.37
C LEU A 39 -3.31 3.29 0.06
N TYR A 40 -2.14 2.71 0.28
CA TYR A 40 -1.48 2.74 1.57
C TYR A 40 -0.40 3.81 1.63
N THR A 41 -0.26 4.45 2.79
CA THR A 41 0.89 5.30 3.06
C THR A 41 2.16 4.44 3.15
N GLU A 42 3.32 5.07 3.21
CA GLU A 42 4.50 4.44 3.79
C GLU A 42 4.21 4.06 5.25
N MET A 43 5.00 3.15 5.81
CA MET A 43 4.91 2.88 7.25
C MET A 43 5.41 4.10 8.04
N VAL A 44 4.53 4.71 8.82
CA VAL A 44 4.86 5.80 9.74
C VAL A 44 4.92 5.26 11.16
N THR A 45 6.00 5.54 11.89
CA THR A 45 6.10 5.08 13.29
C THR A 45 5.30 5.99 14.23
N ALA A 46 4.70 5.41 15.27
CA ALA A 46 3.94 6.19 16.25
C ALA A 46 4.78 7.32 16.88
N PRO A 47 6.04 7.11 17.30
CA PRO A 47 6.89 8.22 17.76
C PRO A 47 7.13 9.32 16.72
N ALA A 48 7.16 9.00 15.42
CA ALA A 48 7.30 10.00 14.37
C ALA A 48 6.07 10.90 14.29
N ILE A 49 4.87 10.34 14.44
CA ILE A 49 3.62 11.13 14.47
C ILE A 49 3.57 12.03 15.70
N ILE A 50 3.96 11.50 16.88
CA ILE A 50 3.81 12.19 18.17
C ILE A 50 4.87 13.29 18.36
N HIS A 51 6.10 13.06 17.89
CA HIS A 51 7.25 13.90 18.27
C HIS A 51 7.92 14.64 17.11
N ALA A 52 7.55 14.36 15.87
CA ALA A 52 8.21 15.02 14.73
C ALA A 52 7.76 16.48 14.56
N LYS A 53 8.65 17.27 13.96
CA LYS A 53 8.38 18.66 13.56
C LYS A 53 7.57 18.74 12.26
N TYR A 54 7.52 17.63 11.51
CA TYR A 54 6.81 17.54 10.23
C TYR A 54 5.50 16.80 10.42
N ASP A 55 4.48 17.21 9.69
CA ASP A 55 3.20 16.52 9.65
C ASP A 55 3.29 15.27 8.79
N HIS A 56 3.50 14.12 9.42
CA HIS A 56 3.56 12.81 8.74
C HIS A 56 2.19 12.29 8.30
N LEU A 57 1.10 12.97 8.71
CA LEU A 57 -0.27 12.60 8.37
C LEU A 57 -0.83 13.46 7.23
N ASP A 58 -0.02 14.38 6.68
CA ASP A 58 -0.46 15.25 5.58
C ASP A 58 -0.63 14.46 4.28
N PHE A 59 -1.80 14.57 3.67
CA PHE A 59 -2.12 14.04 2.36
C PHE A 59 -3.23 14.88 1.70
N ASP A 60 -3.37 14.78 0.37
CA ASP A 60 -4.47 15.42 -0.34
C ASP A 60 -5.72 14.51 -0.29
N LEU A 61 -6.88 15.07 0.08
CA LEU A 61 -8.13 14.31 0.15
C LEU A 61 -8.51 13.64 -1.19
N GLN A 62 -7.98 14.13 -2.31
CA GLN A 62 -8.15 13.47 -3.60
C GLN A 62 -7.40 12.14 -3.70
N GLU A 63 -6.46 11.84 -2.79
CA GLU A 63 -5.82 10.52 -2.73
C GLU A 63 -6.77 9.41 -2.22
N ASN A 64 -7.87 9.76 -1.56
CA ASN A 64 -8.81 8.82 -0.94
C ASN A 64 -9.46 7.83 -1.93
N PRO A 65 -9.72 6.57 -1.50
CA PRO A 65 -9.49 6.05 -0.15
C PRO A 65 -8.02 5.73 0.17
N VAL A 66 -7.55 6.18 1.33
CA VAL A 66 -6.17 5.96 1.82
C VAL A 66 -6.19 5.27 3.19
N ALA A 67 -5.33 4.26 3.35
CA ALA A 67 -5.02 3.61 4.62
C ALA A 67 -3.69 4.15 5.18
N LEU A 68 -3.69 4.55 6.46
CA LEU A 68 -2.47 4.87 7.19
C LEU A 68 -1.84 3.59 7.73
N GLN A 69 -0.60 3.28 7.31
CA GLN A 69 0.12 2.19 7.96
C GLN A 69 0.99 2.69 9.12
N LEU A 70 0.74 2.15 10.31
CA LEU A 70 1.48 2.44 11.53
C LEU A 70 2.53 1.37 11.83
N GLY A 71 3.68 1.83 12.33
CA GLY A 71 4.69 0.99 12.97
C GLY A 71 4.80 1.37 14.45
N GLY A 72 4.71 0.38 15.32
CA GLY A 72 4.78 0.58 16.77
C GLY A 72 4.35 -0.66 17.53
N SER A 73 4.56 -0.65 18.85
CA SER A 73 4.18 -1.73 19.76
C SER A 73 3.70 -1.20 21.12
N ASP A 74 3.55 0.11 21.26
CA ASP A 74 3.00 0.74 22.46
C ASP A 74 1.49 1.00 22.22
N PRO A 75 0.58 0.33 22.95
CA PRO A 75 -0.85 0.45 22.74
C PRO A 75 -1.37 1.89 22.90
N ALA A 76 -0.84 2.64 23.88
CA ALA A 76 -1.29 4.01 24.15
C ALA A 76 -0.87 4.99 23.04
N GLN A 77 0.36 4.84 22.51
CA GLN A 77 0.83 5.64 21.38
C GLN A 77 0.05 5.33 20.10
N LEU A 78 -0.21 4.05 19.82
CA LEU A 78 -0.97 3.62 18.66
C LEU A 78 -2.43 4.08 18.73
N LYS A 79 -3.06 4.02 19.91
CA LYS A 79 -4.38 4.60 20.19
C LYS A 79 -4.44 6.09 19.82
N HIS A 80 -3.45 6.86 20.28
CA HIS A 80 -3.37 8.29 19.96
C HIS A 80 -3.22 8.54 18.46
N CYS A 81 -2.34 7.79 17.78
CA CYS A 81 -2.15 7.89 16.34
C CYS A 81 -3.41 7.49 15.55
N ALA A 82 -4.13 6.47 16.01
CA ALA A 82 -5.39 6.04 15.40
C ALA A 82 -6.43 7.15 15.40
N LYS A 83 -6.63 7.81 16.55
CA LYS A 83 -7.54 8.94 16.67
C LYS A 83 -7.19 10.08 15.71
N LEU A 84 -5.91 10.47 15.66
CA LEU A 84 -5.43 11.49 14.72
C LEU A 84 -5.67 11.09 13.26
N ALA A 85 -5.50 9.82 12.91
CA ALA A 85 -5.71 9.33 11.55
C ALA A 85 -7.18 9.48 11.12
N GLU A 86 -8.15 9.08 11.96
CA GLU A 86 -9.56 9.27 11.65
C GLU A 86 -9.93 10.75 11.53
N GLU A 87 -9.44 11.61 12.45
CA GLU A 87 -9.64 13.05 12.42
C GLU A 87 -9.10 13.71 11.15
N ARG A 88 -8.04 13.15 10.55
CA ARG A 88 -7.44 13.62 9.28
C ARG A 88 -8.14 13.06 8.04
N GLY A 89 -9.10 12.16 8.18
CA GLY A 89 -9.88 11.61 7.08
C GLY A 89 -9.26 10.40 6.39
N TYR A 90 -8.37 9.66 7.06
CA TYR A 90 -7.96 8.34 6.61
C TYR A 90 -9.12 7.36 6.67
N HIS A 91 -9.16 6.41 5.72
CA HIS A 91 -10.25 5.45 5.60
C HIS A 91 -9.99 4.13 6.31
N GLU A 92 -8.76 3.89 6.71
CA GLU A 92 -8.30 2.67 7.38
C GLU A 92 -7.01 2.97 8.16
N ILE A 93 -6.85 2.28 9.28
CA ILE A 93 -5.59 2.20 10.02
C ILE A 93 -5.06 0.78 9.91
N ASN A 94 -3.81 0.64 9.52
CA ASN A 94 -3.18 -0.65 9.37
C ASN A 94 -1.95 -0.77 10.27
N LEU A 95 -1.87 -1.81 11.07
CA LEU A 95 -0.69 -2.11 11.87
C LEU A 95 0.28 -2.99 11.08
N ASN A 96 1.55 -2.56 11.01
CA ASN A 96 2.60 -3.35 10.38
C ASN A 96 3.12 -4.44 11.32
N VAL A 97 2.88 -5.69 10.95
CA VAL A 97 3.39 -6.91 11.61
C VAL A 97 4.15 -7.78 10.60
N GLY A 98 4.76 -7.17 9.59
CA GLY A 98 5.38 -7.93 8.50
C GLY A 98 6.74 -7.42 8.01
N CYS A 99 7.20 -6.25 8.44
CA CYS A 99 8.49 -5.69 8.02
C CYS A 99 9.66 -6.34 8.80
N PRO A 100 10.65 -6.97 8.13
CA PRO A 100 11.74 -7.67 8.78
C PRO A 100 13.01 -6.82 8.94
N SER A 101 12.98 -5.50 8.71
CA SER A 101 14.21 -4.70 8.74
C SER A 101 14.77 -4.55 10.16
N ASP A 102 16.11 -4.54 10.29
CA ASP A 102 16.81 -4.38 11.58
C ASP A 102 16.39 -3.13 12.35
N ARG A 103 16.18 -2.02 11.62
CA ARG A 103 15.68 -0.76 12.22
C ARG A 103 14.31 -0.96 12.88
N VAL A 104 13.47 -1.76 12.27
CA VAL A 104 12.12 -2.07 12.74
C VAL A 104 12.20 -3.02 13.93
N GLN A 105 13.05 -4.04 13.87
CA GLN A 105 13.25 -4.98 14.96
C GLN A 105 13.86 -4.32 16.22
N ASN A 106 14.84 -3.44 16.03
CA ASN A 106 15.42 -2.66 17.14
C ASN A 106 14.37 -1.74 17.81
N GLY A 107 13.37 -1.30 17.07
CA GLY A 107 12.19 -0.59 17.59
C GLY A 107 11.11 -1.50 18.17
N MET A 108 11.31 -2.82 18.19
CA MET A 108 10.36 -3.84 18.65
C MET A 108 9.00 -3.78 17.97
N PHE A 109 8.96 -3.57 16.66
CA PHE A 109 7.73 -3.60 15.83
C PHE A 109 7.99 -4.33 14.50
N GLY A 110 6.98 -4.44 13.64
CA GLY A 110 7.06 -5.17 12.38
C GLY A 110 6.98 -6.69 12.55
N ALA A 111 7.74 -7.46 11.76
CA ALA A 111 7.59 -8.92 11.68
C ALA A 111 7.86 -9.64 13.01
N CYS A 112 8.75 -9.14 13.85
CA CYS A 112 9.03 -9.73 15.18
C CYS A 112 7.79 -9.76 16.11
N LEU A 113 6.79 -8.90 15.86
CA LEU A 113 5.53 -8.90 16.61
C LEU A 113 4.67 -10.14 16.35
N MET A 114 4.92 -10.92 15.30
CA MET A 114 4.22 -12.19 15.11
C MET A 114 4.44 -13.15 16.30
N ALA A 115 5.61 -13.10 16.97
CA ALA A 115 5.88 -13.87 18.19
C ALA A 115 5.23 -13.26 19.45
N LYS A 116 4.51 -12.14 19.35
CA LYS A 116 3.89 -11.41 20.45
C LYS A 116 2.42 -11.12 20.15
N ALA A 117 1.66 -12.15 19.80
CA ALA A 117 0.27 -12.02 19.38
C ALA A 117 -0.61 -11.30 20.42
N ASP A 118 -0.37 -11.53 21.71
CA ASP A 118 -1.13 -10.88 22.79
C ASP A 118 -0.88 -9.36 22.84
N LEU A 119 0.35 -8.91 22.60
CA LEU A 119 0.67 -7.48 22.50
C LEU A 119 0.03 -6.84 21.25
N VAL A 120 0.03 -7.56 20.12
CA VAL A 120 -0.66 -7.08 18.91
C VAL A 120 -2.16 -6.97 19.16
N ALA A 121 -2.75 -7.95 19.84
CA ALA A 121 -4.17 -7.93 20.23
C ALA A 121 -4.50 -6.71 21.11
N GLU A 122 -3.66 -6.42 22.13
CA GLU A 122 -3.81 -5.22 22.94
C GLU A 122 -3.73 -3.93 22.13
N CYS A 123 -2.76 -3.82 21.23
CA CYS A 123 -2.63 -2.67 20.32
C CYS A 123 -3.88 -2.47 19.45
N ILE A 124 -4.44 -3.55 18.90
CA ILE A 124 -5.67 -3.49 18.08
C ILE A 124 -6.86 -3.05 18.93
N ALA A 125 -7.08 -3.64 20.09
CA ALA A 125 -8.19 -3.27 20.99
C ALA A 125 -8.13 -1.79 21.37
N GLU A 126 -6.95 -1.29 21.72
CA GLU A 126 -6.76 0.12 22.09
C GLU A 126 -7.03 1.07 20.90
N MET A 127 -6.54 0.76 19.71
CA MET A 127 -6.85 1.57 18.52
C MET A 127 -8.33 1.59 18.21
N GLN A 128 -8.99 0.42 18.18
CA GLN A 128 -10.42 0.31 17.90
C GLN A 128 -11.31 1.02 18.95
N SER A 129 -10.84 1.14 20.19
CA SER A 129 -11.60 1.81 21.25
C SER A 129 -11.88 3.29 20.97
N VAL A 130 -11.19 3.91 20.00
CA VAL A 130 -11.27 5.38 19.76
C VAL A 130 -11.58 5.76 18.32
N VAL A 131 -11.80 4.79 17.42
CA VAL A 131 -12.10 5.05 16.00
C VAL A 131 -13.25 4.18 15.51
N ASN A 132 -13.93 4.64 14.44
CA ASN A 132 -14.99 3.90 13.75
C ASN A 132 -14.50 3.32 12.40
N ILE A 133 -13.37 3.80 11.89
CA ILE A 133 -12.76 3.26 10.67
C ILE A 133 -12.10 1.91 10.95
N PRO A 134 -11.96 1.02 9.94
CA PRO A 134 -11.32 -0.27 10.12
C PRO A 134 -9.89 -0.16 10.67
N VAL A 135 -9.58 -1.02 11.64
CA VAL A 135 -8.22 -1.25 12.13
C VAL A 135 -7.79 -2.64 11.68
N THR A 136 -6.81 -2.70 10.79
CA THR A 136 -6.39 -3.90 10.08
C THR A 136 -4.95 -4.28 10.40
N VAL A 137 -4.54 -5.51 10.08
CA VAL A 137 -3.17 -5.99 10.29
C VAL A 137 -2.55 -6.45 8.98
N LYS A 138 -1.32 -5.99 8.68
CA LYS A 138 -0.53 -6.54 7.59
C LYS A 138 0.59 -7.40 8.15
N THR A 139 0.53 -8.70 7.87
CA THR A 139 1.44 -9.71 8.42
C THR A 139 2.10 -10.57 7.35
N ARG A 140 2.86 -11.56 7.78
CA ARG A 140 3.43 -12.65 6.97
C ARG A 140 2.84 -13.99 7.40
N ILE A 141 3.29 -15.08 6.76
CA ILE A 141 2.85 -16.45 7.11
C ILE A 141 3.69 -17.09 8.22
N GLY A 142 4.72 -16.41 8.71
CA GLY A 142 5.62 -16.85 9.77
C GLY A 142 6.92 -16.04 9.81
N ILE A 143 7.73 -16.32 10.83
CA ILE A 143 9.05 -15.71 11.04
C ILE A 143 10.05 -16.79 11.48
N ASP A 144 11.27 -16.75 10.96
CA ASP A 144 12.36 -17.68 11.31
C ASP A 144 11.87 -19.15 11.35
N ASP A 145 12.00 -19.84 12.47
CA ASP A 145 11.53 -21.21 12.70
C ASP A 145 10.09 -21.27 13.22
N LEU A 146 9.47 -20.12 13.53
CA LEU A 146 8.05 -20.01 13.88
C LEU A 146 7.23 -19.84 12.60
N ASP A 147 7.14 -20.90 11.81
CA ASP A 147 6.51 -20.87 10.49
C ASP A 147 5.52 -22.04 10.26
N SER A 148 5.05 -22.67 11.34
CA SER A 148 3.97 -23.66 11.23
C SER A 148 2.63 -23.01 10.89
N TYR A 149 1.70 -23.76 10.35
CA TYR A 149 0.35 -23.28 10.07
C TYR A 149 -0.41 -22.95 11.36
N GLU A 150 -0.21 -23.76 12.39
CA GLU A 150 -0.79 -23.56 13.71
C GLU A 150 -0.33 -22.26 14.35
N PHE A 151 0.95 -21.90 14.19
CA PHE A 151 1.47 -20.61 14.66
C PHE A 151 0.76 -19.44 13.97
N LEU A 152 0.54 -19.52 12.66
CA LEU A 152 -0.20 -18.51 11.92
C LEU A 152 -1.64 -18.41 12.41
N CYS A 153 -2.33 -19.55 12.57
CA CYS A 153 -3.71 -19.58 13.05
C CYS A 153 -3.85 -19.01 14.47
N ASP A 154 -2.96 -19.37 15.40
CA ASP A 154 -2.96 -18.83 16.78
C ASP A 154 -2.80 -17.29 16.77
N PHE A 155 -1.88 -16.78 15.94
CA PHE A 155 -1.70 -15.35 15.78
C PHE A 155 -2.98 -14.67 15.26
N ILE A 156 -3.57 -15.19 14.17
CA ILE A 156 -4.79 -14.63 13.57
C ILE A 156 -5.96 -14.67 14.55
N GLU A 157 -6.16 -15.80 15.24
CA GLU A 157 -7.26 -16.00 16.19
C GLU A 157 -7.17 -15.03 17.38
N LYS A 158 -6.00 -14.88 17.99
CA LYS A 158 -5.78 -13.94 19.10
C LYS A 158 -6.06 -12.50 18.70
N VAL A 159 -5.55 -12.07 17.56
CA VAL A 159 -5.73 -10.70 17.07
C VAL A 159 -7.19 -10.47 16.61
N HIS A 160 -7.85 -11.51 16.07
CA HIS A 160 -9.27 -11.45 15.75
C HIS A 160 -10.13 -11.29 17.01
N HIS A 161 -9.87 -12.06 18.06
CA HIS A 161 -10.61 -11.94 19.33
C HIS A 161 -10.50 -10.56 19.97
N ALA A 162 -9.42 -9.82 19.67
CA ALA A 162 -9.27 -8.41 20.07
C ALA A 162 -10.06 -7.43 19.18
N GLY A 163 -10.75 -7.93 18.12
CA GLY A 163 -11.63 -7.16 17.25
C GLY A 163 -11.17 -6.99 15.81
N CYS A 164 -9.94 -7.38 15.44
CA CYS A 164 -9.47 -7.28 14.06
C CYS A 164 -10.30 -8.20 13.13
N GLN A 165 -10.88 -7.64 12.08
CA GLN A 165 -11.69 -8.37 11.12
C GLN A 165 -10.98 -8.55 9.76
N GLU A 166 -9.91 -7.82 9.51
CA GLU A 166 -9.26 -7.74 8.20
C GLU A 166 -7.75 -7.92 8.32
N PHE A 167 -7.22 -8.88 7.56
CA PHE A 167 -5.80 -9.21 7.53
C PHE A 167 -5.26 -9.19 6.11
N ILE A 168 -4.14 -8.51 5.92
CA ILE A 168 -3.37 -8.56 4.67
C ILE A 168 -2.17 -9.49 4.90
N VAL A 169 -2.15 -10.63 4.23
CA VAL A 169 -1.15 -11.67 4.45
C VAL A 169 -0.15 -11.69 3.30
N HIS A 170 1.10 -11.33 3.58
CA HIS A 170 2.19 -11.55 2.63
C HIS A 170 2.55 -13.05 2.63
N ALA A 171 2.31 -13.72 1.50
CA ALA A 171 2.47 -15.16 1.33
C ALA A 171 3.94 -15.64 1.36
N ARG A 172 4.78 -15.05 2.21
CA ARG A 172 6.17 -15.44 2.50
C ARG A 172 6.44 -15.33 3.99
N LYS A 173 7.20 -16.25 4.55
CA LYS A 173 7.79 -16.04 5.87
C LYS A 173 8.86 -14.94 5.84
N ALA A 174 9.23 -14.41 7.00
CA ALA A 174 10.36 -13.52 7.12
C ALA A 174 11.51 -14.18 7.89
N TRP A 175 12.73 -13.98 7.42
CA TRP A 175 13.91 -14.17 8.24
C TRP A 175 14.25 -12.85 8.93
N LEU A 176 14.27 -12.87 10.26
CA LEU A 176 14.55 -11.68 11.07
C LEU A 176 16.03 -11.34 11.08
N SER A 177 16.90 -12.31 10.82
CA SER A 177 18.33 -12.12 10.69
C SER A 177 18.87 -12.78 9.41
N GLY A 178 20.00 -12.27 8.91
CA GLY A 178 20.72 -12.87 7.77
C GLY A 178 20.21 -12.47 6.39
N LEU A 179 19.04 -11.87 6.26
CA LEU A 179 18.48 -11.36 5.00
C LEU A 179 18.08 -9.90 5.09
N SER A 180 18.47 -9.10 4.12
CA SER A 180 17.97 -7.74 3.95
C SER A 180 16.46 -7.73 3.68
N PRO A 181 15.75 -6.60 3.87
CA PRO A 181 14.35 -6.47 3.51
C PRO A 181 14.04 -6.76 2.03
N LYS A 182 15.00 -6.53 1.13
CA LYS A 182 14.88 -6.87 -0.29
C LYS A 182 14.92 -8.39 -0.48
N GLU A 183 15.91 -9.05 0.08
CA GLU A 183 16.06 -10.52 0.01
C GLU A 183 14.88 -11.24 0.65
N ASN A 184 14.34 -10.74 1.76
CA ASN A 184 13.11 -11.24 2.40
C ASN A 184 11.84 -11.14 1.52
N ARG A 185 11.89 -10.41 0.41
CA ARG A 185 10.82 -10.36 -0.61
C ARG A 185 11.08 -11.25 -1.82
N GLU A 186 12.24 -11.89 -1.88
CA GLU A 186 12.68 -12.65 -3.05
C GLU A 186 13.07 -14.10 -2.71
N ILE A 187 13.85 -14.31 -1.65
CA ILE A 187 14.44 -15.61 -1.30
C ILE A 187 13.41 -16.58 -0.65
N PRO A 188 12.67 -16.20 0.42
CA PRO A 188 11.69 -17.13 0.96
C PRO A 188 10.63 -17.46 -0.10
N PRO A 189 10.23 -18.74 -0.25
CA PRO A 189 9.26 -19.12 -1.26
C PRO A 189 7.90 -18.49 -0.98
N LEU A 190 7.11 -18.27 -2.04
CA LEU A 190 5.71 -17.91 -1.94
C LEU A 190 4.90 -19.18 -1.60
N ASP A 191 4.01 -19.06 -0.62
CA ASP A 191 3.07 -20.11 -0.21
C ASP A 191 1.65 -19.52 -0.23
N TYR A 192 1.05 -19.49 -1.40
CA TYR A 192 -0.31 -19.00 -1.59
C TYR A 192 -1.36 -19.94 -1.00
N ASP A 193 -1.10 -21.24 -1.08
CA ASP A 193 -2.03 -22.28 -0.59
C ASP A 193 -2.28 -22.14 0.91
N ARG A 194 -1.25 -21.75 1.67
CA ARG A 194 -1.39 -21.44 3.10
C ARG A 194 -2.35 -20.27 3.37
N VAL A 195 -2.30 -19.24 2.53
CA VAL A 195 -3.22 -18.10 2.66
C VAL A 195 -4.64 -18.47 2.25
N TYR A 196 -4.80 -19.31 1.22
CA TYR A 196 -6.11 -19.84 0.83
C TYR A 196 -6.71 -20.73 1.90
N GLN A 197 -5.88 -21.59 2.53
CA GLN A 197 -6.31 -22.41 3.65
C GLN A 197 -6.75 -21.53 4.83
N LEU A 198 -6.00 -20.47 5.15
CA LEU A 198 -6.37 -19.52 6.19
C LEU A 198 -7.78 -18.93 5.94
N LYS A 199 -8.08 -18.52 4.70
CA LYS A 199 -9.43 -18.02 4.37
C LYS A 199 -10.51 -19.08 4.53
N LYS A 200 -10.24 -20.35 4.23
CA LYS A 200 -11.19 -21.44 4.43
C LYS A 200 -11.46 -21.70 5.91
N ASP A 201 -10.44 -21.65 6.75
CA ASP A 201 -10.55 -21.94 8.18
C ASP A 201 -11.13 -20.75 8.97
N PHE A 202 -10.97 -19.53 8.45
CA PHE A 202 -11.53 -18.28 9.00
C PHE A 202 -12.46 -17.60 7.99
N PRO A 203 -13.57 -18.22 7.58
CA PRO A 203 -14.45 -17.70 6.52
C PRO A 203 -15.10 -16.35 6.88
N GLN A 204 -15.25 -16.06 8.18
CA GLN A 204 -15.80 -14.80 8.69
C GLN A 204 -14.84 -13.62 8.56
N LEU A 205 -13.53 -13.87 8.44
CA LEU A 205 -12.53 -12.82 8.32
C LEU A 205 -12.36 -12.37 6.87
N THR A 206 -12.06 -11.12 6.69
CA THR A 206 -11.58 -10.58 5.41
C THR A 206 -10.08 -10.82 5.28
N ILE A 207 -9.69 -11.63 4.29
CA ILE A 207 -8.30 -11.96 4.02
C ILE A 207 -7.90 -11.41 2.65
N ALA A 208 -6.92 -10.52 2.63
CA ALA A 208 -6.27 -10.06 1.40
C ALA A 208 -4.88 -10.71 1.27
N ILE A 209 -4.54 -11.17 0.05
CA ILE A 209 -3.25 -11.78 -0.25
C ILE A 209 -2.28 -10.76 -0.82
N ASN A 210 -1.01 -10.89 -0.45
CA ASN A 210 0.09 -10.07 -0.99
C ASN A 210 1.31 -10.96 -1.30
N GLY A 211 2.10 -10.56 -2.27
CA GLY A 211 3.38 -11.20 -2.61
C GLY A 211 3.45 -11.71 -4.04
N GLY A 212 4.36 -11.17 -4.84
CA GLY A 212 4.68 -11.67 -6.19
C GLY A 212 3.66 -11.35 -7.28
N ILE A 213 2.49 -10.83 -6.98
CA ILE A 213 1.37 -10.57 -7.90
C ILE A 213 1.73 -9.43 -8.85
N LYS A 214 1.57 -9.66 -10.18
CA LYS A 214 2.01 -8.73 -11.22
C LYS A 214 0.98 -8.47 -12.32
N THR A 215 0.01 -9.35 -12.54
CA THR A 215 -0.95 -9.23 -13.63
C THR A 215 -2.39 -9.24 -13.15
N ILE A 216 -3.30 -8.71 -13.96
CA ILE A 216 -4.75 -8.76 -13.68
C ILE A 216 -5.26 -10.21 -13.61
N GLU A 217 -4.71 -11.08 -14.43
CA GLU A 217 -5.07 -12.50 -14.44
C GLU A 217 -4.71 -13.18 -13.13
N GLU A 218 -3.50 -12.92 -12.60
CA GLU A 218 -3.09 -13.38 -11.27
C GLU A 218 -4.01 -12.84 -10.18
N MET A 219 -4.37 -11.55 -10.24
CA MET A 219 -5.30 -10.95 -9.28
C MET A 219 -6.67 -11.62 -9.30
N LYS A 220 -7.24 -11.83 -10.49
CA LYS A 220 -8.51 -12.53 -10.68
C LYS A 220 -8.44 -13.97 -10.19
N HIS A 221 -7.31 -14.64 -10.38
CA HIS A 221 -7.11 -15.99 -9.86
C HIS A 221 -7.14 -16.00 -8.34
N HIS A 222 -6.35 -15.15 -7.68
CA HIS A 222 -6.32 -15.06 -6.21
C HIS A 222 -7.69 -14.72 -5.62
N LEU A 223 -8.45 -13.83 -6.24
CA LEU A 223 -9.79 -13.42 -5.81
C LEU A 223 -10.85 -14.55 -5.88
N GLN A 224 -10.53 -15.71 -6.42
CA GLN A 224 -11.38 -16.90 -6.29
C GLN A 224 -11.25 -17.58 -4.92
N PHE A 225 -10.19 -17.27 -4.17
CA PHE A 225 -9.84 -17.95 -2.92
C PHE A 225 -9.83 -17.01 -1.71
N VAL A 226 -9.66 -15.69 -1.92
CA VAL A 226 -9.56 -14.66 -0.88
C VAL A 226 -10.38 -13.43 -1.25
N ASP A 227 -10.57 -12.52 -0.31
CA ASP A 227 -11.45 -11.36 -0.48
C ASP A 227 -10.76 -10.19 -1.21
N GLY A 228 -9.44 -10.10 -1.11
CA GLY A 228 -8.68 -9.00 -1.70
C GLY A 228 -7.27 -9.39 -2.14
N VAL A 229 -6.71 -8.54 -3.01
CA VAL A 229 -5.33 -8.64 -3.48
C VAL A 229 -4.59 -7.33 -3.24
N MET A 230 -3.36 -7.43 -2.72
CA MET A 230 -2.48 -6.29 -2.52
C MET A 230 -1.26 -6.40 -3.40
N VAL A 231 -1.05 -5.40 -4.26
CA VAL A 231 0.09 -5.34 -5.20
C VAL A 231 1.13 -4.35 -4.69
N GLY A 232 2.39 -4.76 -4.67
CA GLY A 232 3.50 -3.90 -4.24
C GLY A 232 4.27 -3.32 -5.41
N ARG A 233 5.48 -3.84 -5.62
CA ARG A 233 6.48 -3.30 -6.56
C ARG A 233 5.95 -3.10 -7.97
N GLU A 234 5.09 -3.98 -8.47
CA GLU A 234 4.51 -3.86 -9.81
C GLU A 234 3.66 -2.59 -9.96
N ALA A 235 2.85 -2.24 -8.97
CA ALA A 235 2.05 -1.01 -9.01
C ALA A 235 2.91 0.26 -9.12
N TYR A 236 4.14 0.24 -8.57
CA TYR A 236 5.07 1.35 -8.66
C TYR A 236 5.88 1.34 -9.96
N GLN A 237 6.38 0.17 -10.37
CA GLN A 237 7.26 0.02 -11.53
C GLN A 237 6.49 0.06 -12.84
N ASN A 238 5.23 -0.36 -12.83
CA ASN A 238 4.31 -0.40 -13.97
C ASN A 238 2.93 0.11 -13.56
N PRO A 239 2.79 1.40 -13.21
CA PRO A 239 1.52 1.95 -12.71
C PRO A 239 0.39 1.92 -13.76
N SER A 240 0.68 1.71 -15.05
CA SER A 240 -0.34 1.50 -16.08
C SER A 240 -1.28 0.33 -15.78
N LEU A 241 -0.81 -0.65 -15.01
CA LEU A 241 -1.62 -1.74 -14.50
C LEU A 241 -2.85 -1.25 -13.73
N LEU A 242 -2.70 -0.16 -12.97
CA LEU A 242 -3.78 0.41 -12.16
C LEU A 242 -4.93 0.96 -13.00
N GLY A 243 -4.67 1.35 -14.24
CA GLY A 243 -5.70 1.85 -15.16
C GLY A 243 -6.75 0.80 -15.54
N TYR A 244 -6.46 -0.46 -15.37
CA TYR A 244 -7.38 -1.58 -15.65
C TYR A 244 -8.14 -2.04 -14.39
N VAL A 245 -7.71 -1.64 -13.20
CA VAL A 245 -8.20 -2.17 -11.93
C VAL A 245 -9.69 -1.92 -11.74
N ASP A 246 -10.15 -0.70 -11.99
CA ASP A 246 -11.55 -0.34 -11.77
C ASP A 246 -12.47 -1.19 -12.64
N GLN A 247 -12.17 -1.30 -13.94
CA GLN A 247 -12.97 -2.10 -14.88
C GLN A 247 -12.89 -3.60 -14.58
N MET A 248 -11.72 -4.10 -14.28
CA MET A 248 -11.50 -5.54 -14.22
C MET A 248 -11.87 -6.18 -12.88
N LEU A 249 -11.87 -5.39 -11.79
CA LEU A 249 -12.05 -5.91 -10.44
C LEU A 249 -13.25 -5.32 -9.69
N PHE A 250 -13.78 -4.17 -10.12
CA PHE A 250 -14.87 -3.48 -9.41
C PHE A 250 -16.11 -3.27 -10.26
N ASP A 251 -16.01 -2.60 -11.41
CA ASP A 251 -17.14 -2.28 -12.27
C ASP A 251 -16.76 -2.48 -13.74
N ALA A 252 -17.36 -3.48 -14.39
CA ALA A 252 -17.09 -3.81 -15.78
C ALA A 252 -17.40 -2.66 -16.77
N ASN A 253 -18.17 -1.66 -16.37
CA ASN A 253 -18.50 -0.49 -17.18
C ASN A 253 -17.56 0.70 -16.92
N ALA A 254 -16.62 0.59 -15.99
CA ALA A 254 -15.65 1.64 -15.75
C ALA A 254 -14.70 1.80 -16.95
N ASP A 255 -14.31 3.04 -17.23
CA ASP A 255 -13.34 3.33 -18.28
C ASP A 255 -11.94 2.88 -17.87
N ILE A 256 -11.19 2.37 -18.83
CA ILE A 256 -9.75 2.12 -18.67
C ILE A 256 -9.01 3.45 -18.78
N VAL A 257 -8.21 3.78 -17.78
CA VAL A 257 -7.40 5.00 -17.79
C VAL A 257 -6.02 4.70 -18.41
N THR A 258 -5.70 5.40 -19.47
CA THR A 258 -4.38 5.28 -20.12
C THR A 258 -3.29 6.00 -19.33
N PRO A 259 -2.02 5.59 -19.46
CA PRO A 259 -0.90 6.28 -18.82
C PRO A 259 -0.81 7.78 -19.17
N ARG A 260 -1.13 8.14 -20.43
CA ARG A 260 -1.14 9.54 -20.87
C ARG A 260 -2.18 10.36 -20.12
N GLN A 261 -3.41 9.86 -20.04
CA GLN A 261 -4.49 10.52 -19.30
C GLN A 261 -4.12 10.72 -17.82
N ALA A 262 -3.54 9.69 -17.18
CA ALA A 262 -3.11 9.79 -15.80
C ALA A 262 -1.97 10.80 -15.59
N VAL A 263 -1.02 10.90 -16.52
CA VAL A 263 0.06 11.88 -16.48
C VAL A 263 -0.48 13.29 -16.68
N GLU A 264 -1.35 13.50 -17.66
CA GLU A 264 -1.97 14.82 -17.94
C GLU A 264 -2.84 15.28 -16.76
N ALA A 265 -3.55 14.36 -16.09
CA ALA A 265 -4.32 14.65 -14.88
C ALA A 265 -3.46 15.10 -13.68
N MET A 266 -2.16 14.84 -13.71
CA MET A 266 -1.22 15.34 -12.70
C MET A 266 -0.85 16.82 -12.88
N PHE A 267 -1.08 17.45 -14.03
CA PHE A 267 -0.61 18.80 -14.31
C PHE A 267 -1.06 19.83 -13.28
N PRO A 268 -2.35 19.95 -12.92
CA PRO A 268 -2.77 20.91 -11.91
C PRO A 268 -2.15 20.66 -10.53
N TYR A 269 -1.95 19.37 -10.19
CA TYR A 269 -1.30 18.98 -8.93
C TYR A 269 0.19 19.40 -8.92
N ILE A 270 0.89 19.15 -10.03
CA ILE A 270 2.30 19.53 -10.16
C ILE A 270 2.45 21.05 -10.01
N GLU A 271 1.65 21.84 -10.73
CA GLU A 271 1.69 23.32 -10.63
C GLU A 271 1.41 23.80 -9.21
N LYS A 272 0.38 23.23 -8.54
CA LYS A 272 0.06 23.51 -7.14
C LYS A 272 1.25 23.20 -6.22
N GLN A 273 1.91 22.07 -6.38
CA GLN A 273 3.04 21.67 -5.53
C GLN A 273 4.28 22.52 -5.80
N LEU A 274 4.55 22.85 -7.06
CA LEU A 274 5.65 23.77 -7.42
C LEU A 274 5.45 25.17 -6.81
N SER A 275 4.23 25.71 -6.82
CA SER A 275 3.92 26.99 -6.19
C SER A 275 4.11 26.99 -4.67
N GLN A 276 4.08 25.83 -4.05
CA GLN A 276 4.36 25.60 -2.62
C GLN A 276 5.84 25.31 -2.32
N GLY A 277 6.71 25.38 -3.34
CA GLY A 277 8.15 25.18 -3.20
C GLY A 277 8.61 23.71 -3.25
N VAL A 278 7.74 22.78 -3.62
CA VAL A 278 8.13 21.37 -3.86
C VAL A 278 8.91 21.30 -5.17
N TYR A 279 10.03 20.60 -5.20
CA TYR A 279 10.80 20.41 -6.42
C TYR A 279 10.16 19.36 -7.33
N LEU A 280 10.19 19.61 -8.65
CA LEU A 280 9.55 18.73 -9.65
C LEU A 280 10.02 17.27 -9.56
N ASN A 281 11.32 17.05 -9.32
CA ASN A 281 11.88 15.69 -9.21
C ASN A 281 11.27 14.85 -8.08
N HIS A 282 10.79 15.48 -6.99
CA HIS A 282 10.10 14.74 -5.91
C HIS A 282 8.78 14.14 -6.36
N ILE A 283 8.12 14.76 -7.34
CA ILE A 283 6.84 14.32 -7.88
C ILE A 283 7.07 13.31 -9.02
N VAL A 284 7.82 13.71 -10.06
CA VAL A 284 7.93 12.92 -11.29
C VAL A 284 8.73 11.62 -11.13
N ARG A 285 9.55 11.49 -10.07
CA ARG A 285 10.23 10.21 -9.75
C ARG A 285 9.25 9.03 -9.64
N HIS A 286 8.02 9.30 -9.25
CA HIS A 286 6.96 8.31 -9.10
C HIS A 286 6.23 8.01 -10.42
N MET A 287 6.46 8.83 -11.46
CA MET A 287 5.81 8.70 -12.75
C MET A 287 6.70 7.99 -13.80
N LEU A 288 7.96 7.67 -13.46
CA LEU A 288 8.93 7.12 -14.40
C LEU A 288 8.49 5.79 -15.03
N GLY A 289 7.72 4.98 -14.29
CA GLY A 289 7.19 3.71 -14.75
C GLY A 289 5.95 3.79 -15.65
N ALA A 290 5.33 4.97 -15.81
CA ALA A 290 4.03 5.14 -16.46
C ALA A 290 3.91 4.50 -17.85
N PHE A 291 4.97 4.56 -18.62
CA PHE A 291 5.02 4.07 -20.01
C PHE A 291 5.90 2.83 -20.17
N GLN A 292 5.96 1.98 -19.15
CA GLN A 292 6.72 0.73 -19.28
C GLN A 292 6.24 -0.09 -20.47
N ASN A 293 7.18 -0.60 -21.26
CA ASN A 293 6.95 -1.35 -22.51
C ASN A 293 6.33 -0.54 -23.68
N CYS A 294 6.13 0.78 -23.55
CA CYS A 294 5.69 1.63 -24.65
C CYS A 294 6.89 2.15 -25.47
N LYS A 295 6.66 2.44 -26.76
CA LYS A 295 7.65 3.12 -27.59
C LYS A 295 7.87 4.54 -27.06
N GLY A 296 9.13 4.95 -26.88
CA GLY A 296 9.49 6.23 -26.26
C GLY A 296 9.70 6.17 -24.73
N ALA A 297 9.36 5.07 -24.04
CA ALA A 297 9.50 4.95 -22.61
C ALA A 297 10.92 5.24 -22.07
N ARG A 298 11.97 4.91 -22.85
CA ARG A 298 13.36 5.21 -22.47
C ARG A 298 13.62 6.71 -22.51
N GLN A 299 13.13 7.42 -23.54
CA GLN A 299 13.27 8.88 -23.68
C GLN A 299 12.48 9.59 -22.57
N TRP A 300 11.25 9.17 -22.26
CA TRP A 300 10.46 9.63 -21.13
C TRP A 300 11.27 9.60 -19.82
N ARG A 301 11.74 8.43 -19.42
CA ARG A 301 12.51 8.26 -18.18
C ARG A 301 13.79 9.08 -18.17
N ARG A 302 14.54 9.05 -19.26
CA ARG A 302 15.81 9.77 -19.38
C ARG A 302 15.60 11.27 -19.26
N TYR A 303 14.65 11.82 -20.02
CA TYR A 303 14.41 13.26 -20.05
C TYR A 303 13.98 13.79 -18.69
N LEU A 304 13.05 13.13 -18.01
CA LEU A 304 12.64 13.49 -16.65
C LEU A 304 13.82 13.42 -15.67
N SER A 305 14.61 12.34 -15.71
CA SER A 305 15.74 12.16 -14.80
C SER A 305 16.84 13.20 -15.00
N GLU A 306 17.04 13.71 -16.23
CA GLU A 306 18.08 14.69 -16.56
C GLU A 306 17.62 16.14 -16.36
N ASN A 307 16.31 16.42 -16.29
CA ASN A 307 15.80 17.78 -16.31
C ASN A 307 14.97 18.17 -15.07
N ALA A 308 14.27 17.24 -14.42
CA ALA A 308 13.34 17.60 -13.35
C ALA A 308 14.02 18.09 -12.05
N PHE A 309 15.31 17.86 -11.85
CA PHE A 309 16.06 18.37 -10.70
C PHE A 309 16.68 19.76 -10.92
N LYS A 310 16.61 20.31 -12.14
CA LYS A 310 17.18 21.61 -12.45
C LYS A 310 16.38 22.71 -11.75
N GLN A 311 17.08 23.77 -11.36
CA GLN A 311 16.44 24.92 -10.76
C GLN A 311 15.42 25.54 -11.74
N GLY A 312 14.19 25.77 -11.26
CA GLY A 312 13.11 26.34 -12.07
C GLY A 312 12.42 25.33 -13.00
N ALA A 313 12.74 24.02 -12.90
CA ALA A 313 12.05 22.99 -13.68
C ALA A 313 10.55 22.99 -13.36
N GLY A 314 9.72 23.17 -14.37
CA GLY A 314 8.27 23.26 -14.31
C GLY A 314 7.56 22.19 -15.13
N ILE A 315 6.28 22.44 -15.41
CA ILE A 315 5.42 21.50 -16.12
C ILE A 315 5.91 21.20 -17.55
N GLU A 316 6.59 22.17 -18.18
CA GLU A 316 7.16 22.03 -19.52
C GLU A 316 8.14 20.86 -19.65
N VAL A 317 8.78 20.49 -18.56
CA VAL A 317 9.65 19.31 -18.53
C VAL A 317 8.83 18.03 -18.69
N VAL A 318 7.66 17.97 -18.07
CA VAL A 318 6.76 16.79 -18.20
C VAL A 318 6.11 16.74 -19.58
N GLU A 319 5.66 17.89 -20.10
CA GLU A 319 5.08 18.00 -21.43
C GLU A 319 6.07 17.57 -22.53
N THR A 320 7.32 18.04 -22.42
CA THR A 320 8.39 17.65 -23.33
C THR A 320 8.66 16.14 -23.23
N ALA A 321 8.76 15.60 -22.01
CA ALA A 321 8.97 14.15 -21.82
C ALA A 321 7.83 13.34 -22.42
N LEU A 322 6.57 13.81 -22.27
CA LEU A 322 5.38 13.16 -22.81
C LEU A 322 5.34 13.14 -24.35
N SER A 323 5.95 14.13 -25.01
CA SER A 323 6.02 14.18 -26.48
C SER A 323 6.86 13.06 -27.10
N PHE A 324 7.74 12.42 -26.32
CA PHE A 324 8.55 11.28 -26.81
C PHE A 324 7.79 9.95 -26.82
N VAL A 325 6.65 9.88 -26.17
CA VAL A 325 5.89 8.63 -26.03
C VAL A 325 4.81 8.57 -27.10
N GLU A 326 4.85 7.52 -27.93
CA GLU A 326 3.77 7.24 -28.86
C GLU A 326 2.58 6.64 -28.10
N THR A 327 1.42 7.26 -28.24
CA THR A 327 0.14 6.69 -27.79
C THR A 327 -0.36 5.74 -28.89
N ASN A 328 -0.45 4.46 -28.56
CA ASN A 328 -1.24 3.53 -29.35
C ASN A 328 -2.72 3.74 -29.04
#